data_f909e24ae735490237bdf57111974529
#
_entry.id   f909e24ae735490237bdf57111974529
#
_cell.length_a   1.000
_cell.length_b   1.000
_cell.length_c   1.000
_cell.angle_alpha   90.00
_cell.angle_beta   90.00
_cell.angle_gamma   90.00
#
_symmetry.space_group_name_H-M   'P 1'
#
loop_
_entity.id
_entity.type
_entity.pdbx_description
1 polymer ?
#
loop_
_entity_poly.entity_id
_entity_poly.type
_entity_poly.pdbx_seq_one_letter_code
_entity_poly.pdbx_strand_id
1 'polypeptide(L)'
;MLVEETRMIHLKSVISHQRIRLVIFDLDGTITRSPNVWRHLHKELGTWNSGRIFAQKYLNGEISYREWAQLDCSLWKGTRLEELLRITSRIEYYDGAAETIERLREAGIRVGIVSAGISLVAERAGRDLNVDLILSNEILIENGVLTGSIETRVSLDEKPQIIKRIAASIGLTMSEVAVVGDNIFDIPRDAAIKIAFNPTSKEVEEAADFVVRDEDLRKVLPLIISEGAS
;
A
#
# COMPACT_ATOMS: atom_id res chain seq x y z
N MET A 1 -27.67 14.32 -5.65
CA MET A 1 -28.47 13.08 -5.63
C MET A 1 -28.64 12.49 -7.02
N LEU A 2 -29.50 13.03 -7.92
CA LEU A 2 -29.68 12.47 -9.28
C LEU A 2 -28.40 12.39 -10.15
N VAL A 3 -27.49 13.33 -10.03
CA VAL A 3 -26.22 13.35 -10.79
C VAL A 3 -25.25 12.28 -10.26
N GLU A 4 -25.22 12.03 -8.97
CA GLU A 4 -24.40 10.97 -8.36
C GLU A 4 -24.95 9.59 -8.66
N GLU A 5 -26.27 9.39 -8.62
CA GLU A 5 -26.90 8.13 -9.04
C GLU A 5 -26.66 7.81 -10.51
N THR A 6 -26.79 8.83 -11.39
CA THR A 6 -26.52 8.66 -12.84
C THR A 6 -25.05 8.33 -13.08
N ARG A 7 -24.12 8.97 -12.35
CA ARG A 7 -22.68 8.70 -12.43
C ARG A 7 -22.36 7.29 -11.93
N MET A 8 -22.99 6.84 -10.84
CA MET A 8 -22.87 5.46 -10.32
C MET A 8 -23.42 4.42 -11.29
N ILE A 9 -24.57 4.68 -11.94
CA ILE A 9 -25.17 3.77 -12.91
C ILE A 9 -24.29 3.69 -14.19
N HIS A 10 -23.77 4.81 -14.65
CA HIS A 10 -22.88 4.84 -15.82
C HIS A 10 -21.54 4.16 -15.52
N LEU A 11 -20.92 4.39 -14.36
CA LEU A 11 -19.73 3.67 -13.91
C LEU A 11 -19.99 2.15 -13.77
N LYS A 12 -21.09 1.75 -13.17
CA LYS A 12 -21.47 0.32 -13.06
C LYS A 12 -21.61 -0.34 -14.42
N SER A 13 -22.13 0.37 -15.44
CA SER A 13 -22.27 -0.17 -16.80
C SER A 13 -20.94 -0.28 -17.54
N VAL A 14 -19.97 0.60 -17.27
CA VAL A 14 -18.61 0.56 -17.85
C VAL A 14 -17.78 -0.52 -17.16
N ILE A 15 -17.89 -0.65 -15.84
CA ILE A 15 -17.19 -1.69 -15.05
C ILE A 15 -17.66 -3.09 -15.41
N SER A 16 -18.94 -3.27 -15.80
CA SER A 16 -19.49 -4.60 -16.15
C SER A 16 -18.81 -5.26 -17.37
N HIS A 17 -17.99 -4.54 -18.14
CA HIS A 17 -17.28 -5.05 -19.32
C HIS A 17 -15.76 -5.25 -19.10
N GLN A 18 -15.19 -4.75 -18.04
CA GLN A 18 -13.76 -4.93 -17.72
C GLN A 18 -13.59 -5.86 -16.53
N ARG A 19 -13.09 -7.07 -16.79
CA ARG A 19 -12.83 -8.04 -15.73
C ARG A 19 -11.53 -7.66 -15.00
N ILE A 20 -11.65 -7.20 -13.76
CA ILE A 20 -10.49 -7.01 -12.88
C ILE A 20 -9.81 -8.36 -12.65
N ARG A 21 -8.50 -8.41 -12.81
CA ARG A 21 -7.66 -9.61 -12.67
C ARG A 21 -6.52 -9.43 -11.67
N LEU A 22 -6.25 -8.18 -11.29
CA LEU A 22 -5.25 -7.83 -10.29
C LEU A 22 -5.77 -6.69 -9.43
N VAL A 23 -5.64 -6.83 -8.12
CA VAL A 23 -5.81 -5.73 -7.16
C VAL A 23 -4.47 -5.46 -6.49
N ILE A 24 -4.01 -4.22 -6.54
CA ILE A 24 -2.83 -3.76 -5.81
C ILE A 24 -3.30 -2.91 -4.63
N PHE A 25 -2.89 -3.32 -3.43
CA PHE A 25 -3.07 -2.56 -2.21
C PHE A 25 -1.78 -1.83 -1.83
N ASP A 26 -1.92 -0.62 -1.31
CA ASP A 26 -0.93 -0.09 -0.40
C ASP A 26 -0.99 -0.83 0.94
N LEU A 27 0.01 -0.62 1.79
CA LEU A 27 0.10 -1.28 3.09
C LEU A 27 -0.24 -0.34 4.25
N ASP A 28 0.55 0.73 4.40
CA ASP A 28 0.47 1.64 5.54
C ASP A 28 -0.76 2.58 5.41
N GLY A 29 -1.69 2.50 6.36
CA GLY A 29 -2.94 3.27 6.27
C GLY A 29 -4.03 2.64 5.38
N THR A 30 -3.73 1.52 4.71
CA THR A 30 -4.66 0.81 3.81
C THR A 30 -4.97 -0.60 4.29
N ILE A 31 -3.98 -1.49 4.37
CA ILE A 31 -4.13 -2.82 4.99
C ILE A 31 -3.86 -2.72 6.49
N THR A 32 -2.85 -1.94 6.89
CA THR A 32 -2.51 -1.71 8.30
C THR A 32 -3.11 -0.40 8.79
N ARG A 33 -3.47 -0.36 10.08
CA ARG A 33 -3.97 0.84 10.77
C ARG A 33 -2.86 1.88 11.01
N SER A 34 -1.59 1.47 10.89
CA SER A 34 -0.46 2.40 10.98
C SER A 34 -0.35 3.21 9.69
N PRO A 35 -0.54 4.52 9.71
CA PRO A 35 -0.49 5.32 8.48
C PRO A 35 0.93 5.53 7.96
N ASN A 36 1.97 5.14 8.71
CA ASN A 36 3.36 5.30 8.32
C ASN A 36 4.29 4.47 9.21
N VAL A 37 4.82 3.39 8.69
CA VAL A 37 5.72 2.48 9.42
C VAL A 37 7.05 3.14 9.81
N TRP A 38 7.59 4.06 8.99
CA TRP A 38 8.83 4.79 9.29
C TRP A 38 8.68 5.60 10.56
N ARG A 39 7.61 6.40 10.64
CA ARG A 39 7.29 7.18 11.84
C ARG A 39 7.05 6.31 13.06
N HIS A 40 6.39 5.16 12.89
CA HIS A 40 6.15 4.19 13.95
C HIS A 40 7.47 3.68 14.53
N LEU A 41 8.38 3.20 13.68
CA LEU A 41 9.70 2.72 14.11
C LEU A 41 10.54 3.81 14.76
N HIS A 42 10.57 5.01 14.20
CA HIS A 42 11.30 6.13 14.81
C HIS A 42 10.82 6.44 16.24
N LYS A 43 9.52 6.36 16.48
CA LYS A 43 8.97 6.59 17.83
C LYS A 43 9.36 5.47 18.78
N GLU A 44 9.22 4.22 18.38
CA GLU A 44 9.52 3.06 19.21
C GLU A 44 11.03 2.94 19.51
N LEU A 45 11.89 3.29 18.55
CA LEU A 45 13.35 3.26 18.68
C LEU A 45 13.96 4.57 19.22
N GLY A 46 13.13 5.56 19.57
CA GLY A 46 13.58 6.84 20.15
C GLY A 46 14.34 7.75 19.19
N THR A 47 14.27 7.52 17.89
CA THR A 47 15.01 8.26 16.85
C THR A 47 14.17 9.33 16.13
N TRP A 48 12.93 9.58 16.60
CA TRP A 48 11.97 10.48 15.94
C TRP A 48 12.50 11.90 15.71
N ASN A 49 13.28 12.45 16.64
CA ASN A 49 13.82 13.82 16.50
C ASN A 49 14.73 13.98 15.28
N SER A 50 15.51 12.96 14.93
CA SER A 50 16.34 12.94 13.73
C SER A 50 15.53 12.57 12.49
N GLY A 51 14.67 11.55 12.56
CA GLY A 51 13.85 11.09 11.43
C GLY A 51 12.92 12.19 10.89
N ARG A 52 12.29 12.99 11.76
CA ARG A 52 11.47 14.13 11.31
C ARG A 52 12.24 15.19 10.54
N ILE A 53 13.55 15.37 10.83
CA ILE A 53 14.40 16.30 10.09
C ILE A 53 14.67 15.76 8.68
N PHE A 54 14.96 14.46 8.55
CA PHE A 54 15.17 13.82 7.25
C PHE A 54 13.88 13.81 6.41
N ALA A 55 12.74 13.51 7.04
CA ALA A 55 11.44 13.61 6.38
C ALA A 55 11.18 15.02 5.85
N GLN A 56 11.49 16.07 6.62
CA GLN A 56 11.33 17.46 6.18
C GLN A 56 12.24 17.79 5.00
N LYS A 57 13.48 17.31 5.00
CA LYS A 57 14.41 17.50 3.85
C LYS A 57 13.87 16.84 2.58
N TYR A 58 13.32 15.63 2.69
CA TYR A 58 12.67 14.96 1.57
C TYR A 58 11.46 15.76 1.06
N LEU A 59 10.57 16.21 1.95
CA LEU A 59 9.40 17.02 1.58
C LEU A 59 9.77 18.36 0.92
N ASN A 60 10.91 18.94 1.31
CA ASN A 60 11.44 20.16 0.68
C ASN A 60 12.16 19.88 -0.66
N GLY A 61 12.31 18.62 -1.08
CA GLY A 61 13.06 18.25 -2.27
C GLY A 61 14.58 18.38 -2.15
N GLU A 62 15.10 18.49 -0.93
CA GLU A 62 16.56 18.63 -0.66
C GLU A 62 17.29 17.29 -0.80
N ILE A 63 16.58 16.18 -0.57
CA ILE A 63 17.09 14.82 -0.71
C ILE A 63 16.04 13.95 -1.42
N SER A 64 16.50 12.90 -2.11
CA SER A 64 15.65 11.89 -2.73
C SER A 64 15.02 10.97 -1.70
N TYR A 65 13.98 10.22 -2.12
CA TYR A 65 13.39 9.16 -1.28
C TYR A 65 14.43 8.12 -0.83
N ARG A 66 15.36 7.72 -1.74
CA ARG A 66 16.44 6.76 -1.43
C ARG A 66 17.39 7.27 -0.36
N GLU A 67 17.77 8.53 -0.44
CA GLU A 67 18.62 9.17 0.56
C GLU A 67 17.91 9.27 1.90
N TRP A 68 16.63 9.65 1.90
CA TRP A 68 15.81 9.67 3.11
C TRP A 68 15.73 8.30 3.76
N ALA A 69 15.33 7.26 3.03
CA ALA A 69 15.23 5.89 3.52
C ALA A 69 16.57 5.37 4.08
N GLN A 70 17.69 5.69 3.41
CA GLN A 70 19.03 5.32 3.86
C GLN A 70 19.43 6.06 5.15
N LEU A 71 19.10 7.35 5.28
CA LEU A 71 19.38 8.13 6.48
C LEU A 71 18.57 7.60 7.67
N ASP A 72 17.29 7.29 7.48
CA ASP A 72 16.43 6.71 8.51
C ASP A 72 16.97 5.36 8.98
N CYS A 73 17.31 4.45 8.06
CA CYS A 73 17.89 3.15 8.40
C CYS A 73 19.24 3.27 9.12
N SER A 74 20.05 4.28 8.79
CA SER A 74 21.34 4.50 9.46
C SER A 74 21.19 4.77 10.96
N LEU A 75 20.07 5.39 11.38
CA LEU A 75 19.76 5.64 12.79
C LEU A 75 19.42 4.36 13.56
N TRP A 76 19.08 3.30 12.86
CA TRP A 76 18.68 2.00 13.44
C TRP A 76 19.81 0.96 13.38
N LYS A 77 21.01 1.36 12.92
CA LYS A 77 22.18 0.49 12.88
C LYS A 77 22.47 -0.11 14.26
N GLY A 78 22.68 -1.41 14.30
CA GLY A 78 22.94 -2.13 15.53
C GLY A 78 21.71 -2.60 16.30
N THR A 79 20.50 -2.20 15.88
CA THR A 79 19.25 -2.71 16.47
C THR A 79 19.11 -4.21 16.14
N ARG A 80 18.68 -5.01 17.11
CA ARG A 80 18.44 -6.44 16.89
C ARG A 80 17.18 -6.66 16.08
N LEU A 81 17.21 -7.60 15.15
CA LEU A 81 16.03 -7.99 14.35
C LEU A 81 14.84 -8.35 15.22
N GLU A 82 15.07 -9.09 16.32
CA GLU A 82 14.03 -9.48 17.27
C GLU A 82 13.27 -8.29 17.84
N GLU A 83 13.96 -7.17 18.08
CA GLU A 83 13.33 -5.94 18.56
C GLU A 83 12.43 -5.32 17.49
N LEU A 84 12.90 -5.24 16.24
CA LEU A 84 12.07 -4.76 15.14
C LEU A 84 10.85 -5.64 14.92
N LEU A 85 11.02 -6.96 14.94
CA LEU A 85 9.91 -7.91 14.80
C LEU A 85 8.88 -7.71 15.92
N ARG A 86 9.34 -7.50 17.17
CA ARG A 86 8.44 -7.20 18.30
C ARG A 86 7.69 -5.90 18.13
N ILE A 87 8.34 -4.85 17.59
CA ILE A 87 7.71 -3.55 17.33
C ILE A 87 6.69 -3.70 16.20
N THR A 88 7.09 -4.26 15.07
CA THR A 88 6.24 -4.39 13.89
C THR A 88 5.09 -5.36 14.06
N SER A 89 5.21 -6.37 14.93
CA SER A 89 4.11 -7.29 15.24
C SER A 89 2.90 -6.63 15.91
N ARG A 90 3.07 -5.45 16.51
CA ARG A 90 1.99 -4.67 17.14
C ARG A 90 1.19 -3.82 16.16
N ILE A 91 1.64 -3.72 14.90
CA ILE A 91 0.90 -3.00 13.86
C ILE A 91 -0.31 -3.85 13.48
N GLU A 92 -1.49 -3.35 13.77
CA GLU A 92 -2.77 -4.02 13.52
C GLU A 92 -3.20 -3.85 12.05
N TYR A 93 -3.93 -4.82 11.54
CA TYR A 93 -4.65 -4.72 10.26
C TYR A 93 -6.00 -4.04 10.46
N TYR A 94 -6.52 -3.43 9.41
CA TYR A 94 -7.93 -3.02 9.38
C TYR A 94 -8.84 -4.24 9.47
N ASP A 95 -10.03 -4.04 10.04
CA ASP A 95 -11.03 -5.09 10.14
C ASP A 95 -11.35 -5.65 8.75
N GLY A 96 -11.57 -6.95 8.67
CA GLY A 96 -11.90 -7.63 7.42
C GLY A 96 -10.75 -7.69 6.38
N ALA A 97 -9.52 -7.29 6.70
CA ALA A 97 -8.40 -7.35 5.75
C ALA A 97 -8.17 -8.77 5.19
N ALA A 98 -8.14 -9.78 6.07
CA ALA A 98 -7.97 -11.18 5.64
C ALA A 98 -9.13 -11.64 4.76
N GLU A 99 -10.37 -11.39 5.17
CA GLU A 99 -11.57 -11.75 4.41
C GLU A 99 -11.61 -11.04 3.05
N THR A 100 -11.20 -9.77 2.99
CA THR A 100 -11.16 -9.01 1.74
C THR A 100 -10.22 -9.66 0.73
N ILE A 101 -9.01 -10.03 1.16
CA ILE A 101 -8.04 -10.67 0.28
C ILE A 101 -8.50 -12.07 -0.14
N GLU A 102 -9.04 -12.86 0.79
CA GLU A 102 -9.59 -14.18 0.51
C GLU A 102 -10.71 -14.11 -0.54
N ARG A 103 -11.69 -13.23 -0.37
CA ARG A 103 -12.82 -13.06 -1.29
C ARG A 103 -12.37 -12.61 -2.69
N LEU A 104 -11.39 -11.74 -2.80
CA LEU A 104 -10.81 -11.37 -4.10
C LEU A 104 -10.16 -12.57 -4.79
N ARG A 105 -9.41 -13.40 -4.04
CA ARG A 105 -8.75 -14.60 -4.57
C ARG A 105 -9.76 -15.68 -4.96
N GLU A 106 -10.82 -15.88 -4.19
CA GLU A 106 -11.95 -16.78 -4.53
C GLU A 106 -12.64 -16.36 -5.84
N ALA A 107 -12.71 -15.04 -6.11
CA ALA A 107 -13.20 -14.50 -7.37
C ALA A 107 -12.22 -14.66 -8.54
N GLY A 108 -11.05 -15.31 -8.33
CA GLY A 108 -10.00 -15.52 -9.32
C GLY A 108 -9.17 -14.27 -9.62
N ILE A 109 -9.17 -13.29 -8.72
CA ILE A 109 -8.39 -12.06 -8.82
C ILE A 109 -7.10 -12.22 -8.04
N ARG A 110 -5.96 -11.90 -8.66
CA ARG A 110 -4.67 -11.84 -7.96
C ARG A 110 -4.61 -10.62 -7.06
N VAL A 111 -3.98 -10.77 -5.92
CA VAL A 111 -3.81 -9.67 -4.94
C VAL A 111 -2.33 -9.41 -4.71
N GLY A 112 -1.94 -8.14 -4.80
CA GLY A 112 -0.57 -7.68 -4.53
C GLY A 112 -0.51 -6.56 -3.51
N ILE A 113 0.62 -6.48 -2.79
CA ILE A 113 1.01 -5.36 -1.93
C ILE A 113 2.20 -4.65 -2.58
N VAL A 114 2.07 -3.35 -2.82
CA VAL A 114 3.18 -2.48 -3.24
C VAL A 114 3.30 -1.34 -2.23
N SER A 115 4.35 -1.36 -1.44
CA SER A 115 4.54 -0.42 -0.33
C SER A 115 5.90 0.29 -0.39
N ALA A 116 5.91 1.59 -0.17
CA ALA A 116 7.13 2.35 0.09
C ALA A 116 7.64 2.19 1.54
N GLY A 117 6.97 1.38 2.35
CA GLY A 117 7.40 0.97 3.69
C GLY A 117 8.48 -0.12 3.64
N ILE A 118 8.65 -0.82 4.75
CA ILE A 118 9.71 -1.82 4.95
C ILE A 118 9.20 -3.26 4.80
N SER A 119 10.10 -4.14 4.35
CA SER A 119 9.82 -5.55 4.06
C SER A 119 9.27 -6.33 5.27
N LEU A 120 9.73 -6.05 6.49
CA LEU A 120 9.30 -6.77 7.69
C LEU A 120 7.78 -6.73 7.91
N VAL A 121 7.14 -5.57 7.66
CA VAL A 121 5.68 -5.43 7.78
C VAL A 121 4.98 -6.02 6.56
N ALA A 122 5.53 -5.76 5.36
CA ALA A 122 4.94 -6.23 4.11
C ALA A 122 4.97 -7.76 3.99
N GLU A 123 6.08 -8.40 4.35
CA GLU A 123 6.21 -9.86 4.35
C GLU A 123 5.34 -10.52 5.42
N ARG A 124 5.20 -9.89 6.61
CA ARG A 124 4.25 -10.35 7.61
C ARG A 124 2.83 -10.33 7.04
N ALA A 125 2.41 -9.19 6.50
CA ALA A 125 1.08 -9.06 5.87
C ALA A 125 0.89 -10.08 4.75
N GLY A 126 1.92 -10.32 3.95
CA GLY A 126 1.88 -11.31 2.88
C GLY A 126 1.65 -12.73 3.37
N ARG A 127 2.32 -13.13 4.46
CA ARG A 127 2.10 -14.45 5.07
C ARG A 127 0.74 -14.56 5.76
N ASP A 128 0.38 -13.56 6.56
CA ASP A 128 -0.83 -13.58 7.37
C ASP A 128 -2.10 -13.54 6.51
N LEU A 129 -2.06 -12.81 5.38
CA LEU A 129 -3.20 -12.56 4.50
C LEU A 129 -3.15 -13.38 3.20
N ASN A 130 -2.09 -14.17 2.97
CA ASN A 130 -1.91 -15.02 1.79
C ASN A 130 -2.03 -14.25 0.46
N VAL A 131 -1.29 -13.14 0.30
CA VAL A 131 -1.27 -12.36 -0.95
C VAL A 131 -0.34 -13.00 -2.00
N ASP A 132 -0.61 -12.75 -3.29
CA ASP A 132 0.09 -13.40 -4.40
C ASP A 132 1.44 -12.75 -4.74
N LEU A 133 1.60 -11.46 -4.43
CA LEU A 133 2.84 -10.73 -4.68
C LEU A 133 3.06 -9.61 -3.65
N ILE A 134 4.34 -9.36 -3.34
CA ILE A 134 4.75 -8.30 -2.42
C ILE A 134 5.95 -7.59 -3.01
N LEU A 135 5.93 -6.27 -2.98
CA LEU A 135 7.09 -5.44 -3.27
C LEU A 135 7.18 -4.30 -2.26
N SER A 136 8.31 -4.22 -1.57
CA SER A 136 8.62 -3.20 -0.55
C SER A 136 10.12 -3.02 -0.40
N ASN A 137 10.54 -2.10 0.48
CA ASN A 137 11.95 -1.79 0.69
C ASN A 137 12.57 -2.73 1.72
N GLU A 138 13.73 -3.28 1.41
CA GLU A 138 14.39 -4.31 2.23
C GLU A 138 15.45 -3.71 3.14
N ILE A 139 15.23 -3.78 4.47
CA ILE A 139 16.25 -3.44 5.46
C ILE A 139 17.29 -4.55 5.49
N LEU A 140 18.58 -4.19 5.38
CA LEU A 140 19.65 -5.17 5.35
C LEU A 140 20.05 -5.61 6.78
N ILE A 141 20.10 -6.92 6.98
CA ILE A 141 20.35 -7.56 8.26
C ILE A 141 21.54 -8.50 8.12
N GLU A 142 22.48 -8.40 9.04
CA GLU A 142 23.62 -9.32 9.16
C GLU A 142 23.72 -9.86 10.58
N ASN A 143 23.84 -11.17 10.72
CA ASN A 143 23.95 -11.85 12.02
C ASN A 143 22.83 -11.47 13.03
N GLY A 144 21.60 -11.24 12.54
CA GLY A 144 20.45 -10.86 13.36
C GLY A 144 20.46 -9.41 13.85
N VAL A 145 21.28 -8.56 13.25
CA VAL A 145 21.41 -7.13 13.58
C VAL A 145 21.28 -6.28 12.32
N LEU A 146 20.63 -5.13 12.44
CA LEU A 146 20.49 -4.18 11.34
C LEU A 146 21.85 -3.57 10.98
N THR A 147 22.17 -3.61 9.69
CA THR A 147 23.41 -3.00 9.16
C THR A 147 23.34 -1.47 9.13
N GLY A 148 22.12 -0.90 9.18
CA GLY A 148 21.86 0.52 8.94
C GLY A 148 21.72 0.86 7.46
N SER A 149 21.59 -0.15 6.60
CA SER A 149 21.41 0.01 5.15
C SER A 149 20.08 -0.55 4.69
N ILE A 150 19.60 -0.08 3.54
CA ILE A 150 18.33 -0.47 2.93
C ILE A 150 18.49 -0.62 1.42
N GLU A 151 17.88 -1.65 0.85
CA GLU A 151 17.64 -1.75 -0.58
C GLU A 151 16.29 -1.12 -0.92
N THR A 152 16.31 0.07 -1.51
CA THR A 152 15.10 0.78 -1.91
C THR A 152 14.62 0.25 -3.26
N ARG A 153 13.51 -0.47 -3.26
CA ARG A 153 12.84 -1.07 -4.44
C ARG A 153 11.60 -0.27 -4.85
N VAL A 154 10.99 0.44 -3.89
CA VAL A 154 9.78 1.25 -4.08
C VAL A 154 10.01 2.62 -3.49
N SER A 155 10.06 3.66 -4.32
CA SER A 155 9.92 5.05 -3.90
C SER A 155 8.49 5.52 -4.13
N LEU A 156 8.05 6.55 -3.41
CA LEU A 156 6.67 7.04 -3.50
C LEU A 156 6.33 7.46 -4.93
N ASP A 157 7.17 8.29 -5.54
CA ASP A 157 6.98 8.86 -6.89
C ASP A 157 7.06 7.82 -8.02
N GLU A 158 7.82 6.72 -7.83
CA GLU A 158 7.92 5.63 -8.80
C GLU A 158 6.79 4.59 -8.67
N LYS A 159 6.01 4.62 -7.58
CA LYS A 159 5.00 3.60 -7.26
C LYS A 159 3.97 3.38 -8.40
N PRO A 160 3.42 4.41 -9.07
CA PRO A 160 2.52 4.22 -10.22
C PRO A 160 3.17 3.44 -11.36
N GLN A 161 4.44 3.71 -11.67
CA GLN A 161 5.18 3.01 -12.73
C GLN A 161 5.55 1.58 -12.33
N ILE A 162 5.80 1.35 -11.05
CA ILE A 162 6.06 0.02 -10.49
C ILE A 162 4.81 -0.85 -10.65
N ILE A 163 3.64 -0.36 -10.28
CA ILE A 163 2.34 -1.06 -10.44
C ILE A 163 2.13 -1.45 -11.91
N LYS A 164 2.38 -0.52 -12.84
CA LYS A 164 2.28 -0.77 -14.28
C LYS A 164 3.23 -1.86 -14.76
N ARG A 165 4.49 -1.85 -14.29
CA ARG A 165 5.47 -2.90 -14.60
C ARG A 165 5.07 -4.26 -14.06
N ILE A 166 4.52 -4.31 -12.85
CA ILE A 166 3.99 -5.55 -12.26
C ILE A 166 2.87 -6.11 -13.12
N ALA A 167 1.87 -5.30 -13.47
CA ALA A 167 0.77 -5.72 -14.34
C ALA A 167 1.29 -6.29 -15.68
N ALA A 168 2.18 -5.56 -16.35
CA ALA A 168 2.77 -5.97 -17.62
C ALA A 168 3.56 -7.29 -17.50
N SER A 169 4.30 -7.50 -16.40
CA SER A 169 5.11 -8.70 -16.18
C SER A 169 4.29 -9.99 -16.07
N ILE A 170 3.02 -9.88 -15.73
CA ILE A 170 2.07 -11.00 -15.64
C ILE A 170 1.04 -11.00 -16.80
N GLY A 171 1.33 -10.23 -17.85
CA GLY A 171 0.51 -10.18 -19.06
C GLY A 171 -0.81 -9.42 -18.93
N LEU A 172 -0.89 -8.45 -18.00
CA LEU A 172 -2.07 -7.62 -17.80
C LEU A 172 -1.81 -6.18 -18.27
N THR A 173 -2.90 -5.52 -18.65
CA THR A 173 -2.94 -4.08 -18.88
C THR A 173 -3.54 -3.37 -17.67
N MET A 174 -3.31 -2.07 -17.53
CA MET A 174 -3.87 -1.29 -16.42
C MET A 174 -5.41 -1.25 -16.42
N SER A 175 -6.05 -1.54 -17.56
CA SER A 175 -7.51 -1.69 -17.65
C SER A 175 -8.05 -2.96 -16.95
N GLU A 176 -7.17 -3.85 -16.48
CA GLU A 176 -7.52 -5.06 -15.73
C GLU A 176 -7.07 -4.96 -14.25
N VAL A 177 -6.58 -3.78 -13.83
CA VAL A 177 -6.02 -3.53 -12.50
C VAL A 177 -6.92 -2.60 -11.69
N ALA A 178 -7.26 -3.01 -10.47
CA ALA A 178 -7.78 -2.14 -9.44
C ALA A 178 -6.67 -1.75 -8.44
N VAL A 179 -6.74 -0.55 -7.90
CA VAL A 179 -5.82 -0.09 -6.86
C VAL A 179 -6.59 0.41 -5.64
N VAL A 180 -6.03 0.15 -4.46
CA VAL A 180 -6.57 0.59 -3.18
C VAL A 180 -5.44 1.22 -2.37
N GLY A 181 -5.58 2.47 -1.98
CA GLY A 181 -4.56 3.19 -1.22
C GLY A 181 -5.09 4.44 -0.54
N ASP A 182 -4.29 5.03 0.34
CA ASP A 182 -4.63 6.23 1.11
C ASP A 182 -3.90 7.48 0.61
N ASN A 183 -2.91 7.30 -0.30
CA ASN A 183 -2.04 8.37 -0.78
C ASN A 183 -2.13 8.55 -2.30
N ILE A 184 -1.80 9.75 -2.81
CA ILE A 184 -1.86 10.07 -4.24
C ILE A 184 -0.96 9.17 -5.11
N PHE A 185 0.16 8.72 -4.56
CA PHE A 185 1.09 7.81 -5.24
C PHE A 185 0.57 6.37 -5.39
N ASP A 186 -0.51 6.03 -4.69
CA ASP A 186 -1.18 4.72 -4.79
C ASP A 186 -2.18 4.67 -5.93
N ILE A 187 -2.54 5.83 -6.51
CA ILE A 187 -3.64 6.02 -7.44
C ILE A 187 -3.13 6.33 -8.86
N PRO A 188 -2.56 5.35 -9.59
CA PRO A 188 -2.17 5.54 -11.00
C PRO A 188 -3.40 5.89 -11.85
N ARG A 189 -3.26 6.93 -12.67
CA ARG A 189 -4.38 7.49 -13.46
C ARG A 189 -5.01 6.51 -14.44
N ASP A 190 -4.24 5.54 -14.92
CA ASP A 190 -4.62 4.56 -15.95
C ASP A 190 -5.15 3.23 -15.37
N ALA A 191 -5.27 3.09 -14.04
CA ALA A 191 -5.91 1.93 -13.42
C ALA A 191 -7.42 1.91 -13.73
N ALA A 192 -7.96 0.71 -13.93
CA ALA A 192 -9.38 0.49 -14.24
C ALA A 192 -10.31 0.93 -13.11
N ILE A 193 -9.91 0.66 -11.87
CA ILE A 193 -10.63 1.06 -10.66
C ILE A 193 -9.63 1.64 -9.67
N LYS A 194 -9.94 2.84 -9.18
CA LYS A 194 -9.14 3.59 -8.23
C LYS A 194 -9.95 3.83 -6.95
N ILE A 195 -9.54 3.21 -5.86
CA ILE A 195 -10.23 3.31 -4.56
C ILE A 195 -9.31 4.04 -3.56
N ALA A 196 -9.75 5.19 -3.10
CA ALA A 196 -9.13 5.88 -1.98
C ALA A 196 -9.74 5.33 -0.67
N PHE A 197 -8.95 4.57 0.08
CA PHE A 197 -9.34 4.04 1.39
C PHE A 197 -8.74 4.91 2.49
N ASN A 198 -9.59 5.55 3.30
CA ASN A 198 -9.19 6.51 4.33
C ASN A 198 -8.18 7.56 3.83
N PRO A 199 -8.46 8.25 2.71
CA PRO A 199 -7.49 9.11 2.02
C PRO A 199 -6.90 10.17 2.93
N THR A 200 -5.59 10.40 2.77
CA THR A 200 -4.80 11.36 3.57
C THR A 200 -4.98 12.81 3.13
N SER A 201 -5.51 13.05 1.94
CA SER A 201 -5.76 14.39 1.42
C SER A 201 -6.93 14.45 0.45
N LYS A 202 -7.43 15.67 0.19
CA LYS A 202 -8.47 15.91 -0.79
C LYS A 202 -8.03 15.58 -2.23
N GLU A 203 -6.75 15.74 -2.53
CA GLU A 203 -6.17 15.40 -3.83
C GLU A 203 -6.32 13.90 -4.14
N VAL A 204 -6.17 13.04 -3.14
CA VAL A 204 -6.37 11.57 -3.27
C VAL A 204 -7.84 11.28 -3.56
N GLU A 205 -8.77 11.96 -2.87
CA GLU A 205 -10.20 11.81 -3.11
C GLU A 205 -10.59 12.19 -4.56
N GLU A 206 -10.03 13.30 -5.05
CA GLU A 206 -10.30 13.82 -6.40
C GLU A 206 -9.69 12.92 -7.51
N ALA A 207 -8.60 12.21 -7.22
CA ALA A 207 -7.94 11.29 -8.14
C ALA A 207 -8.61 9.91 -8.23
N ALA A 208 -9.36 9.51 -7.20
CA ALA A 208 -9.99 8.21 -7.11
C ALA A 208 -11.36 8.17 -7.79
N ASP A 209 -11.80 6.98 -8.21
CA ASP A 209 -13.15 6.73 -8.70
C ASP A 209 -14.13 6.55 -7.51
N PHE A 210 -13.63 6.00 -6.38
CA PHE A 210 -14.39 5.78 -5.16
C PHE A 210 -13.58 6.19 -3.93
N VAL A 211 -14.29 6.73 -2.94
CA VAL A 211 -13.75 7.08 -1.63
C VAL A 211 -14.45 6.24 -0.57
N VAL A 212 -13.67 5.49 0.20
CA VAL A 212 -14.15 4.68 1.33
C VAL A 212 -13.51 5.22 2.61
N ARG A 213 -14.33 5.62 3.58
CA ARG A 213 -13.91 6.04 4.92
C ARG A 213 -14.54 5.11 5.92
N ASP A 214 -13.80 4.08 6.33
CA ASP A 214 -14.30 3.02 7.19
C ASP A 214 -13.14 2.36 7.96
N GLU A 215 -13.47 1.66 9.03
CA GLU A 215 -12.54 0.80 9.77
C GLU A 215 -12.53 -0.64 9.23
N ASP A 216 -13.36 -0.93 8.25
CA ASP A 216 -13.57 -2.26 7.66
C ASP A 216 -13.19 -2.27 6.17
N LEU A 217 -12.10 -2.98 5.85
CA LEU A 217 -11.57 -3.07 4.48
C LEU A 217 -12.52 -3.84 3.53
N ARG A 218 -13.45 -4.64 4.03
CA ARG A 218 -14.46 -5.32 3.20
C ARG A 218 -15.33 -4.35 2.39
N LYS A 219 -15.39 -3.09 2.80
CA LYS A 219 -16.14 -2.04 2.08
C LYS A 219 -15.64 -1.78 0.66
N VAL A 220 -14.41 -2.22 0.33
CA VAL A 220 -13.87 -2.12 -1.04
C VAL A 220 -14.40 -3.25 -1.95
N LEU A 221 -14.82 -4.39 -1.40
CA LEU A 221 -15.22 -5.57 -2.19
C LEU A 221 -16.33 -5.28 -3.22
N PRO A 222 -17.47 -4.66 -2.85
CA PRO A 222 -18.56 -4.41 -3.80
C PRO A 222 -18.21 -3.40 -4.91
N LEU A 223 -17.06 -2.72 -4.78
CA LEU A 223 -16.53 -1.81 -5.79
C LEU A 223 -15.65 -2.54 -6.83
N ILE A 224 -15.17 -3.75 -6.51
CA ILE A 224 -14.24 -4.53 -7.35
C ILE A 224 -14.93 -5.77 -7.92
N ILE A 225 -15.72 -6.48 -7.09
CA ILE A 225 -16.44 -7.70 -7.49
C ILE A 225 -17.94 -7.45 -7.45
N SER A 226 -18.64 -7.87 -8.51
CA SER A 226 -20.11 -7.84 -8.54
C SER A 226 -20.67 -8.96 -7.64
N GLU A 227 -21.63 -8.65 -6.79
CA GLU A 227 -22.42 -9.68 -6.10
C GLU A 227 -23.15 -10.52 -7.16
N GLY A 228 -22.71 -11.74 -7.40
CA GLY A 228 -23.35 -12.66 -8.35
C GLY A 228 -22.43 -13.54 -9.18
N ALA A 229 -21.13 -13.49 -9.00
CA ALA A 229 -20.19 -14.44 -9.60
C ALA A 229 -19.98 -15.63 -8.63
N SER A 230 -20.98 -16.51 -8.57
CA SER A 230 -20.89 -17.84 -7.93
C SER A 230 -20.93 -18.90 -9.01
#